data_3e06f862bd39628bece4f6b1636163a7
#
_entry.id   3e06f862bd39628bece4f6b1636163a7
#
_cell.length_a   1.000
_cell.length_b   1.000
_cell.length_c   1.000
_cell.angle_alpha   90.00
_cell.angle_beta   90.00
_cell.angle_gamma   90.00
#
_symmetry.space_group_name_H-M   'P 1'
#
loop_
_entity.id
_entity.type
_entity.pdbx_description
1 polymer ?
#
loop_
_entity_poly.entity_id
_entity_poly.type
_entity_poly.pdbx_seq_one_letter_code
_entity_poly.pdbx_strand_id
1 'polypeptide(L)'
;MASKRLMLSPPERRELSRRLRSRSVRSEDARRADVILRSARGQSVREIAGALGCSTSYVQRWTNRFRQTRLSGLVAQHRGRKARANAAALEAKVLEWTRRGPNDGSTHWSSRRLARKLGLGHMSVARIWRRHGLQPHRLRHFMASNDPAFEAKAADIIGLYLAPPAHAAVFCVDEKSAIQALDRLDPVLPLSPGRAERHGFEYFRHGTLSLYAALETRSGQVIGGTASRHTSQEFVRFLQEVVATQPSDKEIHLIVDNLSAHKTKLVDRFLADHPNVSLHYTPTYSSWLNQVENWFSKVQRHVIARGIFESVTDLRRKLMRYIKAYNKTATPLRWTYSNPT
;
A
#
# COMPACT_ATOMS: atom_id res chain seq x y z
N MET A 1 18.98 5.81 64.41
CA MET A 1 17.97 4.76 64.36
C MET A 1 18.39 3.68 63.39
N ALA A 2 18.64 2.45 63.85
CA ALA A 2 19.04 1.32 63.00
C ALA A 2 17.97 1.02 61.97
N SER A 3 18.31 1.09 60.69
CA SER A 3 17.39 0.77 59.59
C SER A 3 16.95 -0.71 59.70
N LYS A 4 15.67 -0.97 59.96
CA LYS A 4 15.12 -2.32 60.03
C LYS A 4 15.51 -3.06 58.74
N ARG A 5 16.33 -4.12 58.88
CA ARG A 5 16.81 -4.97 57.76
C ARG A 5 15.64 -5.45 56.89
N LEU A 6 15.80 -5.32 55.58
CA LEU A 6 14.76 -5.72 54.66
C LEU A 6 14.76 -7.24 54.44
N MET A 7 13.68 -7.93 54.79
CA MET A 7 13.57 -9.38 54.61
C MET A 7 13.08 -9.70 53.21
N LEU A 8 13.75 -10.58 52.51
CA LEU A 8 13.40 -11.11 51.16
C LEU A 8 13.04 -12.59 51.24
N SER A 9 11.97 -12.98 50.60
CA SER A 9 11.68 -14.39 50.38
C SER A 9 12.65 -15.02 49.36
N PRO A 10 12.86 -16.36 49.37
CA PRO A 10 13.71 -17.02 48.36
C PRO A 10 13.34 -16.72 46.93
N PRO A 11 12.05 -16.69 46.52
CA PRO A 11 11.63 -16.31 45.18
C PRO A 11 11.98 -14.86 44.81
N GLU A 12 11.75 -13.93 45.71
CA GLU A 12 12.08 -12.50 45.50
C GLU A 12 13.60 -12.29 45.32
N ARG A 13 14.42 -12.96 46.12
CA ARG A 13 15.88 -12.91 46.01
C ARG A 13 16.31 -13.45 44.62
N ARG A 14 15.75 -14.57 44.18
CA ARG A 14 16.06 -15.11 42.87
C ARG A 14 15.68 -14.13 41.72
N GLU A 15 14.48 -13.58 41.77
CA GLU A 15 14.00 -12.65 40.74
C GLU A 15 14.83 -11.34 40.71
N LEU A 16 15.12 -10.75 41.85
CA LEU A 16 15.94 -9.55 41.92
C LEU A 16 17.38 -9.80 41.41
N SER A 17 17.96 -10.96 41.76
CA SER A 17 19.27 -11.36 41.25
C SER A 17 19.27 -11.62 39.76
N ARG A 18 18.18 -12.20 39.21
CA ARG A 18 17.97 -12.39 37.78
C ARG A 18 17.94 -11.03 37.04
N ARG A 19 17.18 -10.06 37.57
CA ARG A 19 17.12 -8.70 37.00
C ARG A 19 18.48 -8.01 36.97
N LEU A 20 19.25 -8.18 38.00
CA LEU A 20 20.57 -7.57 38.08
C LEU A 20 21.57 -8.17 37.07
N ARG A 21 21.47 -9.47 36.76
CA ARG A 21 22.39 -10.18 35.85
C ARG A 21 21.96 -10.12 34.39
N SER A 22 20.70 -9.79 34.10
CA SER A 22 20.13 -9.83 32.76
C SER A 22 20.59 -8.64 31.91
N ARG A 23 21.09 -8.90 30.71
CA ARG A 23 21.45 -7.89 29.72
C ARG A 23 20.24 -7.27 29.01
N SER A 24 19.07 -7.94 29.05
CA SER A 24 17.84 -7.49 28.39
C SER A 24 16.92 -6.63 29.28
N VAL A 25 17.19 -6.56 30.58
CA VAL A 25 16.46 -5.72 31.53
C VAL A 25 16.94 -4.27 31.43
N ARG A 26 16.00 -3.31 31.46
CA ARG A 26 16.35 -1.88 31.48
C ARG A 26 17.30 -1.57 32.64
N SER A 27 18.30 -0.78 32.39
CA SER A 27 19.32 -0.40 33.39
C SER A 27 18.72 0.13 34.70
N GLU A 28 17.65 0.91 34.63
CA GLU A 28 16.91 1.41 35.77
C GLU A 28 16.25 0.31 36.61
N ASP A 29 15.71 -0.73 35.98
CA ASP A 29 15.06 -1.84 36.70
C ASP A 29 16.10 -2.74 37.36
N ALA A 30 17.26 -2.92 36.73
CA ALA A 30 18.43 -3.57 37.35
C ALA A 30 18.96 -2.77 38.56
N ARG A 31 19.05 -1.43 38.42
CA ARG A 31 19.49 -0.53 39.49
C ARG A 31 18.53 -0.59 40.69
N ARG A 32 17.23 -0.63 40.46
CA ARG A 32 16.23 -0.79 41.54
C ARG A 32 16.37 -2.15 42.25
N ALA A 33 16.60 -3.21 41.49
CA ALA A 33 16.84 -4.54 42.06
C ALA A 33 18.09 -4.55 42.93
N ASP A 34 19.17 -3.86 42.53
CA ASP A 34 20.40 -3.76 43.32
C ASP A 34 20.20 -2.97 44.66
N VAL A 35 19.43 -1.88 44.63
CA VAL A 35 19.03 -1.16 45.86
C VAL A 35 18.40 -2.11 46.88
N ILE A 36 17.45 -2.96 46.44
CA ILE A 36 16.74 -3.87 47.33
C ILE A 36 17.65 -4.99 47.87
N LEU A 37 18.48 -5.57 46.99
CA LEU A 37 19.42 -6.63 47.37
C LEU A 37 20.44 -6.12 48.40
N ARG A 38 20.98 -4.91 48.22
CA ARG A 38 21.92 -4.28 49.18
C ARG A 38 21.24 -3.93 50.49
N SER A 39 20.01 -3.40 50.45
CA SER A 39 19.23 -3.13 51.68
C SER A 39 18.93 -4.41 52.45
N ALA A 40 18.69 -5.55 51.77
CA ALA A 40 18.52 -6.84 52.44
C ALA A 40 19.80 -7.43 53.03
N ARG A 41 20.97 -7.00 52.53
CA ARG A 41 22.29 -7.34 53.12
C ARG A 41 22.61 -6.48 54.35
N GLY A 42 21.76 -5.49 54.66
CA GLY A 42 21.96 -4.63 55.82
C GLY A 42 22.78 -3.37 55.57
N GLN A 43 23.10 -3.06 54.29
CA GLN A 43 23.82 -1.81 53.99
C GLN A 43 22.96 -0.58 54.29
N SER A 44 23.57 0.46 54.77
CA SER A 44 22.90 1.73 55.05
C SER A 44 22.49 2.46 53.77
N VAL A 45 21.51 3.34 53.89
CA VAL A 45 21.03 4.17 52.76
C VAL A 45 22.16 4.99 52.14
N ARG A 46 23.12 5.49 52.97
CA ARG A 46 24.25 6.28 52.49
C ARG A 46 25.28 5.43 51.72
N GLU A 47 25.58 4.25 52.23
CA GLU A 47 26.46 3.28 51.55
C GLU A 47 25.88 2.83 50.19
N ILE A 48 24.56 2.53 50.12
CA ILE A 48 23.91 2.16 48.90
C ILE A 48 23.90 3.31 47.88
N ALA A 49 23.60 4.53 48.35
CA ALA A 49 23.60 5.73 47.51
C ALA A 49 25.00 6.01 46.92
N GLY A 50 26.04 5.91 47.70
CA GLY A 50 27.43 6.05 47.25
C GLY A 50 27.84 4.96 46.25
N ALA A 51 27.56 3.70 46.57
CA ALA A 51 27.91 2.57 45.72
C ALA A 51 27.17 2.56 44.33
N LEU A 52 25.98 3.15 44.27
CA LEU A 52 25.16 3.20 43.02
C LEU A 52 25.20 4.58 42.34
N GLY A 53 25.91 5.55 42.88
CA GLY A 53 25.96 6.91 42.34
C GLY A 53 24.57 7.55 42.26
N CYS A 54 23.75 7.44 43.32
CA CYS A 54 22.37 7.96 43.32
C CYS A 54 22.10 8.73 44.63
N SER A 55 20.97 9.46 44.67
CA SER A 55 20.57 10.18 45.87
C SER A 55 20.04 9.23 46.96
N THR A 56 20.20 9.61 48.23
CA THR A 56 19.62 8.90 49.37
C THR A 56 18.09 8.82 49.26
N SER A 57 17.45 9.84 48.72
CA SER A 57 15.99 9.86 48.41
C SER A 57 15.56 8.81 47.40
N TYR A 58 16.43 8.50 46.42
CA TYR A 58 16.18 7.41 45.47
C TYR A 58 16.17 6.06 46.19
N VAL A 59 17.17 5.79 47.04
CA VAL A 59 17.24 4.54 47.82
C VAL A 59 16.02 4.39 48.73
N GLN A 60 15.68 5.44 49.51
CA GLN A 60 14.52 5.44 50.39
C GLN A 60 13.20 5.20 49.64
N ARG A 61 12.99 5.88 48.51
CA ARG A 61 11.81 5.73 47.70
C ARG A 61 11.57 4.26 47.28
N TRP A 62 12.60 3.63 46.74
CA TRP A 62 12.44 2.27 46.20
C TRP A 62 12.38 1.24 47.31
N THR A 63 13.08 1.46 48.43
CA THR A 63 12.98 0.59 49.60
C THR A 63 11.59 0.68 50.23
N ASN A 64 11.00 1.87 50.35
CA ASN A 64 9.65 2.05 50.87
C ASN A 64 8.60 1.45 49.96
N ARG A 65 8.69 1.64 48.63
CA ARG A 65 7.79 1.02 47.67
C ARG A 65 7.85 -0.50 47.72
N PHE A 66 9.06 -1.05 47.85
CA PHE A 66 9.21 -2.51 47.99
C PHE A 66 8.60 -3.01 49.32
N ARG A 67 8.73 -2.28 50.40
CA ARG A 67 8.07 -2.64 51.67
C ARG A 67 6.54 -2.68 51.55
N GLN A 68 5.95 -1.75 50.78
CA GLN A 68 4.50 -1.65 50.62
C GLN A 68 3.95 -2.67 49.65
N THR A 69 4.56 -2.86 48.50
CA THR A 69 3.99 -3.63 47.39
C THR A 69 4.93 -4.66 46.77
N ARG A 70 6.02 -4.97 47.46
CA ARG A 70 7.01 -6.01 47.10
C ARG A 70 7.53 -5.81 45.67
N LEU A 71 7.70 -6.87 44.86
CA LEU A 71 8.22 -6.83 43.48
C LEU A 71 7.43 -5.92 42.54
N SER A 72 6.12 -5.80 42.73
CA SER A 72 5.27 -4.90 41.93
C SER A 72 5.59 -3.42 42.17
N GLY A 73 6.07 -3.07 43.37
CA GLY A 73 6.51 -1.72 43.70
C GLY A 73 7.74 -1.24 42.92
N LEU A 74 8.52 -2.15 42.38
CA LEU A 74 9.70 -1.83 41.57
C LEU A 74 9.42 -1.53 40.14
N VAL A 75 8.19 -1.78 39.64
CA VAL A 75 7.78 -1.42 38.30
C VAL A 75 7.64 0.09 38.20
N ALA A 76 8.24 0.68 37.14
CA ALA A 76 8.10 2.11 36.88
C ALA A 76 6.63 2.41 36.54
N GLN A 77 5.92 2.99 37.47
CA GLN A 77 4.63 3.60 37.16
C GLN A 77 4.87 4.90 36.41
N HIS A 78 5.00 4.83 35.10
CA HIS A 78 4.77 6.01 34.30
C HIS A 78 3.30 6.38 34.49
N ARG A 79 3.04 7.35 35.34
CA ARG A 79 1.78 8.09 35.25
C ARG A 79 1.78 8.69 33.84
N GLY A 80 1.11 8.01 32.90
CA GLY A 80 0.88 8.56 31.58
C GLY A 80 0.43 10.01 31.74
N ARG A 81 0.82 10.88 30.81
CA ARG A 81 0.34 12.27 30.79
C ARG A 81 -1.15 12.22 31.02
N LYS A 82 -1.66 12.87 32.09
CA LYS A 82 -3.10 12.93 32.38
C LYS A 82 -3.85 13.20 31.11
N ALA A 83 -4.80 12.36 30.74
CA ALA A 83 -5.67 12.62 29.60
C ALA A 83 -6.22 14.04 29.79
N ARG A 84 -6.09 14.90 28.79
CA ARG A 84 -6.66 16.25 28.86
C ARG A 84 -8.15 16.09 29.12
N ALA A 85 -8.69 16.77 30.12
CA ALA A 85 -10.11 16.69 30.50
C ALA A 85 -11.07 16.91 29.32
N ASN A 86 -10.63 17.60 28.27
CA ASN A 86 -11.41 17.90 27.06
C ASN A 86 -10.94 17.13 25.81
N ALA A 87 -10.33 15.94 25.96
CA ALA A 87 -9.78 15.22 24.80
C ALA A 87 -10.88 14.83 23.79
N ALA A 88 -12.05 14.39 24.25
CA ALA A 88 -13.18 14.03 23.41
C ALA A 88 -13.79 15.23 22.66
N ALA A 89 -13.96 16.35 23.35
CA ALA A 89 -14.48 17.58 22.73
C ALA A 89 -13.48 18.12 21.68
N LEU A 90 -12.18 18.04 21.94
CA LEU A 90 -11.14 18.43 21.00
C LEU A 90 -11.14 17.52 19.77
N GLU A 91 -11.29 16.21 19.96
CA GLU A 91 -11.37 15.23 18.89
C GLU A 91 -12.60 15.50 18.01
N ALA A 92 -13.78 15.68 18.61
CA ALA A 92 -15.00 16.04 17.89
C ALA A 92 -14.82 17.32 17.06
N LYS A 93 -14.22 18.36 17.64
CA LYS A 93 -13.93 19.63 16.94
C LYS A 93 -13.00 19.45 15.76
N VAL A 94 -11.93 18.65 15.89
CA VAL A 94 -11.02 18.35 14.77
C VAL A 94 -11.74 17.61 13.65
N LEU A 95 -12.57 16.62 13.98
CA LEU A 95 -13.35 15.85 13.01
C LEU A 95 -14.37 16.71 12.27
N GLU A 96 -15.09 17.55 12.99
CA GLU A 96 -16.05 18.49 12.42
C GLU A 96 -15.37 19.45 11.41
N TRP A 97 -14.28 20.10 11.80
CA TRP A 97 -13.55 21.00 10.91
C TRP A 97 -12.90 20.29 9.73
N THR A 98 -12.48 19.04 9.89
CA THR A 98 -11.96 18.23 8.78
C THR A 98 -13.01 18.02 7.69
N ARG A 99 -14.28 17.81 8.08
CA ARG A 99 -15.40 17.60 7.14
C ARG A 99 -15.86 18.87 6.44
N ARG A 100 -15.77 20.01 7.10
CA ARG A 100 -16.24 21.32 6.54
C ARG A 100 -15.34 21.86 5.44
N GLY A 101 -14.15 21.36 5.26
CA GLY A 101 -13.18 21.92 4.33
C GLY A 101 -12.64 23.30 4.77
N PRO A 102 -11.60 23.80 4.09
CA PRO A 102 -11.05 25.12 4.32
C PRO A 102 -11.89 26.25 3.71
N ASN A 103 -11.91 27.43 4.34
CA ASN A 103 -12.64 28.59 3.85
C ASN A 103 -11.78 29.54 2.98
N ASP A 104 -10.57 29.15 2.65
CA ASP A 104 -9.56 29.97 1.97
C ASP A 104 -9.36 29.61 0.49
N GLY A 105 -10.35 28.91 -0.11
CA GLY A 105 -10.31 28.46 -1.49
C GLY A 105 -9.50 27.18 -1.73
N SER A 106 -8.85 26.62 -0.73
CA SER A 106 -8.15 25.34 -0.90
C SER A 106 -9.10 24.16 -0.72
N THR A 107 -8.79 23.05 -1.41
CA THR A 107 -9.69 21.88 -1.52
C THR A 107 -9.68 20.98 -0.29
N HIS A 108 -8.64 21.04 0.54
CA HIS A 108 -8.51 20.13 1.69
C HIS A 108 -7.63 20.71 2.79
N TRP A 109 -7.78 20.20 4.00
CA TRP A 109 -6.92 20.52 5.14
C TRP A 109 -5.61 19.74 5.12
N SER A 110 -4.49 20.42 5.37
CA SER A 110 -3.30 19.76 5.90
C SER A 110 -3.35 19.80 7.44
N SER A 111 -2.68 18.84 8.08
CA SER A 111 -2.61 18.79 9.56
C SER A 111 -2.05 20.08 10.18
N ARG A 112 -1.08 20.72 9.51
CA ARG A 112 -0.49 21.99 9.96
C ARG A 112 -1.48 23.16 9.85
N ARG A 113 -2.25 23.23 8.76
CA ARG A 113 -3.23 24.31 8.54
C ARG A 113 -4.41 24.18 9.49
N LEU A 114 -4.97 22.98 9.63
CA LEU A 114 -6.06 22.75 10.59
C LEU A 114 -5.61 23.01 12.03
N ALA A 115 -4.40 22.58 12.38
CA ALA A 115 -3.84 22.86 13.69
C ALA A 115 -3.71 24.34 13.98
N ARG A 116 -3.23 25.14 13.02
CA ARG A 116 -3.14 26.61 13.13
C ARG A 116 -4.53 27.21 13.34
N LYS A 117 -5.52 26.80 12.55
CA LYS A 117 -6.91 27.27 12.66
C LYS A 117 -7.54 27.00 14.02
N LEU A 118 -7.19 25.86 14.64
CA LEU A 118 -7.78 25.42 15.91
C LEU A 118 -6.90 25.75 17.15
N GLY A 119 -5.75 26.40 16.97
CA GLY A 119 -4.81 26.66 18.07
C GLY A 119 -4.19 25.41 18.66
N LEU A 120 -3.92 24.38 17.83
CA LEU A 120 -3.43 23.08 18.26
C LEU A 120 -2.03 22.76 17.71
N GLY A 121 -1.37 21.78 18.32
CA GLY A 121 -0.18 21.19 17.70
C GLY A 121 -0.56 20.27 16.53
N HIS A 122 0.16 20.37 15.40
CA HIS A 122 -0.12 19.58 14.19
C HIS A 122 -0.07 18.06 14.42
N MET A 123 0.79 17.60 15.35
CA MET A 123 0.85 16.19 15.73
C MET A 123 -0.43 15.69 16.44
N SER A 124 -1.15 16.60 17.13
CA SER A 124 -2.44 16.24 17.73
C SER A 124 -3.51 15.99 16.67
N VAL A 125 -3.58 16.86 15.65
CA VAL A 125 -4.46 16.68 14.49
C VAL A 125 -4.10 15.41 13.72
N ALA A 126 -2.81 15.21 13.41
CA ALA A 126 -2.34 14.03 12.68
C ALA A 126 -2.64 12.72 13.43
N ARG A 127 -2.55 12.71 14.77
CA ARG A 127 -2.89 11.54 15.60
C ARG A 127 -4.38 11.23 15.57
N ILE A 128 -5.24 12.25 15.63
CA ILE A 128 -6.69 12.10 15.51
C ILE A 128 -7.05 11.55 14.14
N TRP A 129 -6.53 12.16 13.07
CA TRP A 129 -6.77 11.65 11.70
C TRP A 129 -6.35 10.19 11.52
N ARG A 130 -5.16 9.83 12.05
CA ARG A 130 -4.69 8.42 11.97
C ARG A 130 -5.62 7.46 12.72
N ARG A 131 -6.12 7.86 13.90
CA ARG A 131 -7.06 7.04 14.69
C ARG A 131 -8.37 6.79 13.95
N HIS A 132 -8.85 7.78 13.21
CA HIS A 132 -10.09 7.71 12.42
C HIS A 132 -9.88 7.34 10.95
N GLY A 133 -8.69 6.93 10.54
CA GLY A 133 -8.40 6.57 9.15
C GLY A 133 -8.53 7.71 8.15
N LEU A 134 -8.57 8.98 8.61
CA LEU A 134 -8.79 10.15 7.76
C LEU A 134 -7.52 10.58 7.02
N GLN A 135 -7.66 10.78 5.72
CA GLN A 135 -6.58 11.21 4.83
C GLN A 135 -7.07 12.33 3.89
N PRO A 136 -7.33 13.57 4.41
CA PRO A 136 -7.95 14.65 3.62
C PRO A 136 -7.17 15.04 2.36
N HIS A 137 -5.86 14.78 2.33
CA HIS A 137 -4.98 15.04 1.19
C HIS A 137 -5.04 13.98 0.09
N ARG A 138 -5.78 12.88 0.32
CA ARG A 138 -5.95 11.81 -0.67
C ARG A 138 -7.35 11.86 -1.23
N LEU A 139 -7.44 12.10 -2.52
CA LEU A 139 -8.67 11.93 -3.28
C LEU A 139 -8.71 10.50 -3.83
N ARG A 140 -9.75 9.77 -3.52
CA ARG A 140 -10.08 8.51 -4.20
C ARG A 140 -11.28 8.78 -5.08
N HIS A 141 -11.13 8.56 -6.37
CA HIS A 141 -12.26 8.57 -7.27
C HIS A 141 -13.07 7.30 -7.03
N PHE A 142 -14.34 7.47 -6.79
CA PHE A 142 -15.32 6.41 -6.72
C PHE A 142 -16.32 6.65 -7.84
N MET A 143 -16.47 5.65 -8.72
CA MET A 143 -17.53 5.64 -9.73
C MET A 143 -18.44 4.46 -9.44
N ALA A 144 -19.70 4.72 -9.19
CA ALA A 144 -20.71 3.68 -9.18
C ALA A 144 -21.13 3.40 -10.63
N SER A 145 -21.17 2.13 -10.99
CA SER A 145 -21.72 1.75 -12.29
C SER A 145 -23.21 2.06 -12.34
N ASN A 146 -23.65 2.67 -13.43
CA ASN A 146 -25.07 2.86 -13.73
C ASN A 146 -25.56 1.85 -14.78
N ASP A 147 -24.82 0.78 -15.03
CA ASP A 147 -25.18 -0.28 -15.97
C ASP A 147 -26.34 -1.10 -15.37
N PRO A 148 -27.53 -1.13 -16.01
CA PRO A 148 -28.66 -1.89 -15.50
C PRO A 148 -28.40 -3.42 -15.48
N ALA A 149 -27.45 -3.91 -16.29
CA ALA A 149 -27.03 -5.31 -16.31
C ALA A 149 -25.75 -5.57 -15.50
N PHE A 150 -25.43 -4.69 -14.54
CA PHE A 150 -24.17 -4.77 -13.77
C PHE A 150 -23.97 -6.14 -13.12
N GLU A 151 -24.97 -6.61 -12.38
CA GLU A 151 -24.87 -7.88 -11.64
C GLU A 151 -24.65 -9.07 -12.56
N ALA A 152 -25.41 -9.14 -13.67
CA ALA A 152 -25.30 -10.23 -14.64
C ALA A 152 -23.91 -10.25 -15.31
N LYS A 153 -23.42 -9.10 -15.79
CA LYS A 153 -22.11 -8.99 -16.44
C LYS A 153 -20.96 -9.24 -15.46
N ALA A 154 -21.08 -8.72 -14.23
CA ALA A 154 -20.07 -8.95 -13.20
C ALA A 154 -20.02 -10.42 -12.80
N ALA A 155 -21.17 -11.07 -12.63
CA ALA A 155 -21.25 -12.49 -12.30
C ALA A 155 -20.66 -13.38 -13.41
N ASP A 156 -20.92 -13.06 -14.67
CA ASP A 156 -20.36 -13.75 -15.84
C ASP A 156 -18.82 -13.68 -15.82
N ILE A 157 -18.25 -12.50 -15.72
CA ILE A 157 -16.80 -12.29 -15.69
C ILE A 157 -16.14 -12.94 -14.44
N ILE A 158 -16.75 -12.79 -13.28
CA ILE A 158 -16.24 -13.42 -12.05
C ILE A 158 -16.31 -14.94 -12.18
N GLY A 159 -17.34 -15.48 -12.79
CA GLY A 159 -17.48 -16.90 -13.11
C GLY A 159 -16.29 -17.40 -13.94
N LEU A 160 -15.91 -16.68 -14.99
CA LEU A 160 -14.75 -17.01 -15.82
C LEU A 160 -13.41 -16.98 -15.05
N TYR A 161 -13.29 -16.12 -14.04
CA TYR A 161 -12.07 -16.09 -13.19
C TYR A 161 -12.02 -17.21 -12.17
N LEU A 162 -13.14 -17.57 -11.57
CA LEU A 162 -13.20 -18.55 -10.49
C LEU A 162 -13.29 -19.99 -10.98
N ALA A 163 -14.03 -20.20 -12.07
CA ALA A 163 -14.30 -21.52 -12.65
C ALA A 163 -14.29 -21.44 -14.19
N PRO A 164 -13.12 -21.18 -14.82
CA PRO A 164 -13.05 -21.15 -16.28
C PRO A 164 -13.40 -22.53 -16.87
N PRO A 165 -14.07 -22.60 -18.03
CA PRO A 165 -14.35 -23.86 -18.68
C PRO A 165 -13.07 -24.68 -18.93
N ALA A 166 -13.14 -26.00 -18.75
CA ALA A 166 -11.95 -26.87 -18.70
C ALA A 166 -11.11 -26.83 -19.99
N HIS A 167 -11.76 -26.66 -21.15
CA HIS A 167 -11.12 -26.65 -22.48
C HIS A 167 -11.06 -25.26 -23.10
N ALA A 168 -11.30 -24.19 -22.31
CA ALA A 168 -11.30 -22.83 -22.83
C ALA A 168 -10.01 -22.08 -22.51
N ALA A 169 -9.69 -21.08 -23.34
CA ALA A 169 -8.73 -20.02 -23.03
C ALA A 169 -9.50 -18.75 -22.65
N VAL A 170 -9.14 -18.14 -21.53
CA VAL A 170 -9.76 -16.90 -21.06
C VAL A 170 -8.72 -15.79 -21.07
N PHE A 171 -8.98 -14.75 -21.84
CA PHE A 171 -8.12 -13.58 -21.94
C PHE A 171 -8.83 -12.32 -21.48
N CYS A 172 -8.11 -11.48 -20.77
CA CYS A 172 -8.48 -10.09 -20.50
C CYS A 172 -7.83 -9.21 -21.56
N VAL A 173 -8.62 -8.55 -22.37
CA VAL A 173 -8.14 -7.76 -23.52
C VAL A 173 -8.48 -6.29 -23.33
N ASP A 174 -7.52 -5.41 -23.62
CA ASP A 174 -7.70 -3.96 -23.55
C ASP A 174 -6.56 -3.25 -24.29
N GLU A 175 -6.66 -1.90 -24.44
CA GLU A 175 -5.62 -1.09 -25.01
C GLU A 175 -5.20 0.07 -24.11
N LYS A 176 -3.90 0.28 -23.99
CA LYS A 176 -3.32 1.51 -23.46
C LYS A 176 -3.04 2.46 -24.61
N SER A 177 -3.96 3.38 -24.84
CA SER A 177 -3.90 4.33 -25.95
C SER A 177 -2.91 5.49 -25.67
N ALA A 178 -2.46 6.14 -26.74
CA ALA A 178 -1.70 7.39 -26.74
C ALA A 178 -0.45 7.41 -25.82
N ILE A 179 0.28 6.30 -25.73
CA ILE A 179 1.58 6.25 -25.03
C ILE A 179 2.54 7.17 -25.78
N GLN A 180 3.06 8.18 -25.11
CA GLN A 180 3.96 9.16 -25.72
C GLN A 180 5.40 8.65 -25.76
N ALA A 181 6.04 8.74 -26.92
CA ALA A 181 7.48 8.56 -27.06
C ALA A 181 8.18 9.86 -26.65
N LEU A 182 8.57 9.95 -25.38
CA LEU A 182 9.22 11.12 -24.79
C LEU A 182 10.73 10.90 -24.77
N ASP A 183 11.45 11.81 -25.40
CA ASP A 183 12.90 11.91 -25.32
C ASP A 183 13.28 13.08 -24.41
N ARG A 184 14.35 12.94 -23.63
CA ARG A 184 14.80 13.99 -22.72
C ARG A 184 15.81 14.88 -23.43
N LEU A 185 15.62 16.21 -23.33
CA LEU A 185 16.57 17.17 -23.86
C LEU A 185 17.83 17.24 -23.01
N ASP A 186 17.66 17.13 -21.68
CA ASP A 186 18.78 17.15 -20.75
C ASP A 186 19.30 15.76 -20.41
N PRO A 187 20.59 15.60 -20.15
CA PRO A 187 21.16 14.35 -19.64
C PRO A 187 20.50 13.94 -18.33
N VAL A 188 20.25 12.65 -18.17
CA VAL A 188 19.78 12.08 -16.90
C VAL A 188 20.94 12.09 -15.90
N LEU A 189 20.72 12.71 -14.73
CA LEU A 189 21.68 12.62 -13.63
C LEU A 189 21.49 11.29 -12.90
N PRO A 190 22.48 10.38 -12.93
CA PRO A 190 22.30 9.03 -12.43
C PRO A 190 22.11 8.96 -10.93
N LEU A 191 21.51 7.87 -10.48
CA LEU A 191 21.39 7.51 -9.07
C LEU A 191 22.78 7.44 -8.42
N SER A 192 22.94 8.07 -7.26
CA SER A 192 24.15 8.01 -6.45
C SER A 192 23.82 7.94 -4.95
N PRO A 193 24.75 7.52 -4.07
CA PRO A 193 24.48 7.43 -2.64
C PRO A 193 23.93 8.74 -2.06
N GLY A 194 22.75 8.67 -1.43
CA GLY A 194 22.04 9.83 -0.87
C GLY A 194 21.33 10.74 -1.89
N ARG A 195 21.37 10.41 -3.19
CA ARG A 195 20.74 11.20 -4.25
C ARG A 195 19.90 10.32 -5.16
N ALA A 196 18.61 10.65 -5.30
CA ALA A 196 17.76 10.02 -6.30
C ALA A 196 18.18 10.41 -7.71
N GLU A 197 17.90 9.54 -8.68
CA GLU A 197 18.00 9.87 -10.11
C GLU A 197 17.17 11.12 -10.43
N ARG A 198 17.71 12.03 -11.22
CA ARG A 198 17.07 13.26 -11.62
C ARG A 198 16.95 13.36 -13.13
N HIS A 199 15.77 13.68 -13.59
CA HIS A 199 15.46 13.94 -14.99
C HIS A 199 15.21 15.43 -15.19
N GLY A 200 15.64 15.98 -16.32
CA GLY A 200 15.18 17.27 -16.79
C GLY A 200 13.67 17.24 -17.02
N PHE A 201 12.99 18.37 -16.91
CA PHE A 201 11.55 18.47 -17.17
C PHE A 201 11.26 18.77 -18.65
N GLU A 202 12.24 19.20 -19.42
CA GLU A 202 12.10 19.40 -20.86
C GLU A 202 12.22 18.07 -21.62
N TYR A 203 11.34 17.90 -22.60
CA TYR A 203 11.29 16.71 -23.42
C TYR A 203 10.84 17.01 -24.85
N PHE A 204 11.31 16.19 -25.77
CA PHE A 204 10.84 16.16 -27.15
C PHE A 204 9.82 15.01 -27.31
N ARG A 205 8.77 15.25 -28.08
CA ARG A 205 7.72 14.25 -28.37
C ARG A 205 7.90 13.72 -29.79
N HIS A 206 8.27 12.46 -29.92
CA HIS A 206 8.42 11.80 -31.23
C HIS A 206 7.09 11.23 -31.79
N GLY A 207 6.01 11.33 -31.03
CA GLY A 207 4.70 10.82 -31.39
C GLY A 207 4.09 9.90 -30.34
N THR A 208 3.01 9.21 -30.70
CA THR A 208 2.26 8.32 -29.82
C THR A 208 2.13 6.93 -30.40
N LEU A 209 1.91 5.95 -29.52
CA LEU A 209 1.69 4.55 -29.83
C LEU A 209 0.59 4.00 -28.93
N SER A 210 -0.29 3.15 -29.47
CA SER A 210 -1.25 2.37 -28.68
C SER A 210 -0.71 0.95 -28.49
N LEU A 211 -0.79 0.45 -27.27
CA LEU A 211 -0.40 -0.90 -26.90
C LEU A 211 -1.67 -1.70 -26.60
N TYR A 212 -1.95 -2.69 -27.43
CA TYR A 212 -2.95 -3.73 -27.16
C TYR A 212 -2.33 -4.84 -26.33
N ALA A 213 -3.10 -5.40 -25.41
CA ALA A 213 -2.66 -6.51 -24.59
C ALA A 213 -3.81 -7.50 -24.33
N ALA A 214 -3.51 -8.78 -24.43
CA ALA A 214 -4.37 -9.87 -24.02
C ALA A 214 -3.64 -10.68 -22.93
N LEU A 215 -4.14 -10.59 -21.71
CA LEU A 215 -3.62 -11.31 -20.55
C LEU A 215 -4.37 -12.63 -20.40
N GLU A 216 -3.68 -13.74 -20.56
CA GLU A 216 -4.26 -15.06 -20.29
C GLU A 216 -4.40 -15.27 -18.77
N THR A 217 -5.61 -15.52 -18.30
CA THR A 217 -5.91 -15.59 -16.86
C THR A 217 -5.25 -16.77 -16.17
N ARG A 218 -5.05 -17.88 -16.86
CA ARG A 218 -4.53 -19.14 -16.31
C ARG A 218 -3.01 -19.13 -16.15
N SER A 219 -2.28 -18.56 -17.10
CA SER A 219 -0.81 -18.50 -17.08
C SER A 219 -0.29 -17.17 -16.59
N GLY A 220 -1.06 -16.09 -16.73
CA GLY A 220 -0.64 -14.71 -16.54
C GLY A 220 0.22 -14.19 -17.69
N GLN A 221 0.44 -14.95 -18.75
CA GLN A 221 1.18 -14.50 -19.93
C GLN A 221 0.39 -13.45 -20.71
N VAL A 222 1.11 -12.61 -21.42
CA VAL A 222 0.52 -11.50 -22.18
C VAL A 222 0.93 -11.60 -23.65
N ILE A 223 -0.06 -11.60 -24.50
CA ILE A 223 0.10 -11.33 -25.93
C ILE A 223 0.00 -9.82 -26.11
N GLY A 224 0.98 -9.19 -26.75
CA GLY A 224 1.01 -7.75 -26.97
C GLY A 224 1.11 -7.40 -28.43
N GLY A 225 0.34 -6.40 -28.85
CA GLY A 225 0.38 -5.80 -30.19
C GLY A 225 0.50 -4.27 -30.08
N THR A 226 1.03 -3.63 -31.10
CA THR A 226 1.13 -2.17 -31.12
C THR A 226 0.54 -1.60 -32.40
N ALA A 227 -0.16 -0.46 -32.30
CA ALA A 227 -0.71 0.26 -33.42
C ALA A 227 -0.55 1.78 -33.27
N SER A 228 -0.57 2.50 -34.40
CA SER A 228 -0.55 3.96 -34.39
C SER A 228 -1.92 4.57 -34.01
N ARG A 229 -2.97 3.80 -34.17
CA ARG A 229 -4.36 4.18 -33.85
C ARG A 229 -5.00 3.11 -32.97
N HIS A 230 -6.16 3.43 -32.39
CA HIS A 230 -6.95 2.52 -31.55
C HIS A 230 -8.40 2.49 -32.08
N THR A 231 -8.55 2.07 -33.34
CA THR A 231 -9.85 1.90 -33.99
C THR A 231 -10.31 0.45 -33.97
N SER A 232 -11.55 0.19 -34.34
CA SER A 232 -12.09 -1.18 -34.44
C SER A 232 -11.29 -2.07 -35.39
N GLN A 233 -10.61 -1.49 -36.40
CA GLN A 233 -9.78 -2.26 -37.33
C GLN A 233 -8.54 -2.82 -36.63
N GLU A 234 -7.83 -1.97 -35.89
CA GLU A 234 -6.66 -2.41 -35.12
C GLU A 234 -7.08 -3.39 -34.02
N PHE A 235 -8.21 -3.14 -33.37
CA PHE A 235 -8.76 -4.05 -32.36
C PHE A 235 -9.05 -5.44 -32.96
N VAL A 236 -9.81 -5.52 -34.05
CA VAL A 236 -10.12 -6.81 -34.69
C VAL A 236 -8.84 -7.52 -35.17
N ARG A 237 -7.89 -6.78 -35.77
CA ARG A 237 -6.61 -7.36 -36.14
C ARG A 237 -5.88 -7.96 -34.93
N PHE A 238 -5.89 -7.25 -33.80
CA PHE A 238 -5.26 -7.77 -32.59
C PHE A 238 -6.01 -9.01 -32.06
N LEU A 239 -7.35 -9.04 -32.10
CA LEU A 239 -8.13 -10.25 -31.75
C LEU A 239 -7.76 -11.45 -32.63
N GLN A 240 -7.59 -11.23 -33.94
CA GLN A 240 -7.11 -12.27 -34.86
C GLN A 240 -5.75 -12.82 -34.48
N GLU A 241 -4.82 -11.93 -34.09
CA GLU A 241 -3.48 -12.32 -33.58
C GLU A 241 -3.62 -13.17 -32.30
N VAL A 242 -4.52 -12.81 -31.36
CA VAL A 242 -4.76 -13.56 -30.13
C VAL A 242 -5.36 -14.95 -30.44
N VAL A 243 -6.38 -15.01 -31.28
CA VAL A 243 -7.04 -16.27 -31.67
C VAL A 243 -6.05 -17.21 -32.37
N ALA A 244 -5.22 -16.70 -33.26
CA ALA A 244 -4.20 -17.48 -33.97
C ALA A 244 -3.16 -18.14 -33.04
N THR A 245 -3.04 -17.70 -31.80
CA THR A 245 -2.16 -18.36 -30.81
C THR A 245 -2.76 -19.60 -30.17
N GLN A 246 -4.07 -19.83 -30.36
CA GLN A 246 -4.77 -20.94 -29.73
C GLN A 246 -5.13 -22.03 -30.76
N PRO A 247 -5.27 -23.29 -30.36
CA PRO A 247 -5.79 -24.35 -31.20
C PRO A 247 -7.18 -23.99 -31.71
N SER A 248 -7.49 -24.38 -32.96
CA SER A 248 -8.75 -24.04 -33.64
C SER A 248 -10.02 -24.66 -33.02
N ASP A 249 -9.85 -25.74 -32.27
CA ASP A 249 -10.91 -26.44 -31.54
C ASP A 249 -11.16 -25.93 -30.14
N LYS A 250 -10.35 -24.97 -29.68
CA LYS A 250 -10.41 -24.44 -28.31
C LYS A 250 -11.42 -23.30 -28.23
N GLU A 251 -12.28 -23.33 -27.23
CA GLU A 251 -13.13 -22.18 -26.89
C GLU A 251 -12.29 -21.02 -26.36
N ILE A 252 -12.60 -19.82 -26.79
CA ILE A 252 -11.87 -18.61 -26.44
C ILE A 252 -12.85 -17.59 -25.87
N HIS A 253 -12.67 -17.24 -24.60
CA HIS A 253 -13.42 -16.20 -23.93
C HIS A 253 -12.58 -14.94 -23.79
N LEU A 254 -13.04 -13.83 -24.34
CA LEU A 254 -12.35 -12.54 -24.31
C LEU A 254 -13.13 -11.56 -23.44
N ILE A 255 -12.56 -11.20 -22.31
CA ILE A 255 -13.11 -10.18 -21.42
C ILE A 255 -12.60 -8.82 -21.91
N VAL A 256 -13.51 -7.96 -22.31
CA VAL A 256 -13.23 -6.65 -22.90
C VAL A 256 -13.99 -5.54 -22.16
N ASP A 257 -13.52 -4.31 -22.27
CA ASP A 257 -14.27 -3.17 -21.74
C ASP A 257 -15.50 -2.85 -22.60
N ASN A 258 -16.40 -2.03 -22.06
CA ASN A 258 -17.67 -1.69 -22.70
C ASN A 258 -17.53 -0.51 -23.69
N LEU A 259 -16.40 -0.38 -24.38
CA LEU A 259 -16.15 0.70 -25.34
C LEU A 259 -16.96 0.51 -26.62
N SER A 260 -17.42 1.61 -27.24
CA SER A 260 -18.17 1.55 -28.50
C SER A 260 -17.36 0.99 -29.68
N ALA A 261 -16.03 1.17 -29.66
CA ALA A 261 -15.12 0.61 -30.66
C ALA A 261 -15.13 -0.94 -30.69
N HIS A 262 -15.53 -1.59 -29.59
CA HIS A 262 -15.60 -3.03 -29.44
C HIS A 262 -16.99 -3.61 -29.85
N LYS A 263 -17.92 -2.76 -30.29
CA LYS A 263 -19.31 -3.13 -30.66
C LYS A 263 -19.68 -2.71 -32.07
N THR A 264 -18.75 -2.84 -32.96
CA THR A 264 -18.94 -2.42 -34.35
C THR A 264 -19.25 -3.62 -35.24
N LYS A 265 -19.81 -3.34 -36.42
CA LYS A 265 -20.05 -4.38 -37.44
C LYS A 265 -18.81 -5.19 -37.85
N LEU A 266 -17.60 -4.63 -37.65
CA LEU A 266 -16.36 -5.35 -37.89
C LEU A 266 -16.13 -6.43 -36.82
N VAL A 267 -16.45 -6.13 -35.58
CA VAL A 267 -16.39 -7.08 -34.48
C VAL A 267 -17.45 -8.17 -34.64
N ASP A 268 -18.67 -7.79 -35.03
CA ASP A 268 -19.75 -8.77 -35.30
C ASP A 268 -19.36 -9.75 -36.41
N ARG A 269 -18.74 -9.26 -37.49
CA ARG A 269 -18.20 -10.12 -38.57
C ARG A 269 -17.11 -11.04 -38.07
N PHE A 270 -16.16 -10.49 -37.30
CA PHE A 270 -15.08 -11.30 -36.70
C PHE A 270 -15.67 -12.45 -35.87
N LEU A 271 -16.68 -12.19 -35.04
CA LEU A 271 -17.33 -13.24 -34.23
C LEU A 271 -18.09 -14.26 -35.11
N ALA A 272 -18.71 -13.81 -36.17
CA ALA A 272 -19.35 -14.73 -37.14
C ALA A 272 -18.35 -15.68 -37.82
N ASP A 273 -17.15 -15.16 -38.12
CA ASP A 273 -16.05 -15.94 -38.72
C ASP A 273 -15.33 -16.86 -37.72
N HIS A 274 -15.53 -16.62 -36.40
CA HIS A 274 -14.86 -17.36 -35.29
C HIS A 274 -15.92 -17.82 -34.27
N PRO A 275 -16.73 -18.83 -34.55
CA PRO A 275 -17.82 -19.26 -33.67
C PRO A 275 -17.37 -19.84 -32.32
N ASN A 276 -16.09 -20.17 -32.18
CA ASN A 276 -15.44 -20.60 -30.93
C ASN A 276 -15.00 -19.43 -30.05
N VAL A 277 -15.21 -18.18 -30.45
CA VAL A 277 -14.83 -16.97 -29.71
C VAL A 277 -16.07 -16.29 -29.13
N SER A 278 -16.01 -15.98 -27.82
CA SER A 278 -17.07 -15.26 -27.10
C SER A 278 -16.50 -13.98 -26.46
N LEU A 279 -17.21 -12.84 -26.65
CA LEU A 279 -16.87 -11.59 -25.98
C LEU A 279 -17.71 -11.39 -24.71
N HIS A 280 -17.06 -11.04 -23.61
CA HIS A 280 -17.66 -10.74 -22.31
C HIS A 280 -17.36 -9.27 -21.95
N TYR A 281 -18.40 -8.44 -21.99
CA TYR A 281 -18.24 -7.01 -21.74
C TYR A 281 -18.29 -6.67 -20.28
N THR A 282 -17.31 -5.91 -19.77
CA THR A 282 -17.39 -5.37 -18.41
C THR A 282 -18.58 -4.41 -18.28
N PRO A 283 -19.20 -4.30 -17.09
CA PRO A 283 -20.17 -3.24 -16.83
C PRO A 283 -19.57 -1.87 -17.05
N THR A 284 -20.36 -0.90 -17.44
CA THR A 284 -19.92 0.48 -17.61
C THR A 284 -19.27 1.00 -16.34
N TYR A 285 -18.15 1.71 -16.45
CA TYR A 285 -17.32 2.21 -15.33
C TYR A 285 -16.74 1.13 -14.41
N SER A 286 -16.55 -0.08 -14.90
CA SER A 286 -16.05 -1.21 -14.12
C SER A 286 -14.79 -1.85 -14.72
N SER A 287 -13.86 -1.03 -15.21
CA SER A 287 -12.58 -1.49 -15.78
C SER A 287 -11.74 -2.31 -14.77
N TRP A 288 -11.96 -2.13 -13.46
CA TRP A 288 -11.33 -2.94 -12.42
C TRP A 288 -11.67 -4.45 -12.50
N LEU A 289 -12.75 -4.82 -13.20
CA LEU A 289 -13.06 -6.22 -13.52
C LEU A 289 -12.15 -6.78 -14.63
N ASN A 290 -11.54 -5.93 -15.46
CA ASN A 290 -10.60 -6.36 -16.48
C ASN A 290 -9.18 -6.44 -15.91
N GLN A 291 -8.67 -7.66 -15.67
CA GLN A 291 -7.37 -7.86 -15.00
C GLN A 291 -6.17 -7.32 -15.80
N VAL A 292 -6.28 -7.12 -17.10
CA VAL A 292 -5.19 -6.54 -17.91
C VAL A 292 -4.84 -5.12 -17.49
N GLU A 293 -5.76 -4.37 -16.89
CA GLU A 293 -5.51 -3.04 -16.33
C GLU A 293 -4.44 -3.07 -15.21
N ASN A 294 -4.44 -4.13 -14.40
CA ASN A 294 -3.40 -4.33 -13.40
C ASN A 294 -2.02 -4.53 -14.06
N TRP A 295 -1.99 -5.21 -15.20
CA TRP A 295 -0.77 -5.38 -15.98
C TRP A 295 -0.32 -4.08 -16.64
N PHE A 296 -1.23 -3.28 -17.19
CA PHE A 296 -0.90 -1.94 -17.71
C PHE A 296 -0.30 -1.03 -16.63
N SER A 297 -0.75 -1.16 -15.40
CA SER A 297 -0.15 -0.45 -14.25
C SER A 297 1.31 -0.87 -14.01
N LYS A 298 1.68 -2.13 -14.28
CA LYS A 298 3.09 -2.59 -14.23
C LYS A 298 3.89 -1.98 -15.38
N VAL A 299 3.37 -2.01 -16.62
CA VAL A 299 4.00 -1.39 -17.80
C VAL A 299 4.24 0.09 -17.55
N GLN A 300 3.24 0.80 -17.02
CA GLN A 300 3.36 2.21 -16.69
C GLN A 300 4.53 2.48 -15.75
N ARG A 301 4.64 1.70 -14.67
CA ARG A 301 5.70 1.89 -13.66
C ARG A 301 7.09 1.45 -14.13
N HIS A 302 7.17 0.35 -14.87
CA HIS A 302 8.46 -0.28 -15.17
C HIS A 302 9.06 0.20 -16.49
N VAL A 303 8.23 0.65 -17.44
CA VAL A 303 8.71 1.03 -18.78
C VAL A 303 8.44 2.50 -19.07
N ILE A 304 7.18 2.96 -18.86
CA ILE A 304 6.75 4.25 -19.39
C ILE A 304 7.18 5.42 -18.49
N ALA A 305 6.94 5.31 -17.17
CA ALA A 305 7.08 6.43 -16.24
C ALA A 305 8.50 7.04 -16.19
N ARG A 306 9.53 6.22 -16.43
CA ARG A 306 10.93 6.63 -16.42
C ARG A 306 11.63 6.36 -17.75
N GLY A 307 10.88 5.85 -18.74
CA GLY A 307 11.40 5.55 -20.07
C GLY A 307 11.81 6.81 -20.82
N ILE A 308 12.90 6.71 -21.57
CA ILE A 308 13.34 7.68 -22.56
C ILE A 308 13.20 6.99 -23.91
N PHE A 309 12.56 7.64 -24.87
CA PHE A 309 12.22 7.04 -26.16
C PHE A 309 12.59 7.99 -27.30
N GLU A 310 13.66 7.66 -28.00
CA GLU A 310 14.22 8.44 -29.10
C GLU A 310 13.34 8.41 -30.37
N SER A 311 12.36 7.52 -30.42
CA SER A 311 11.38 7.40 -31.51
C SER A 311 10.19 6.53 -31.08
N VAL A 312 9.11 6.57 -31.86
CA VAL A 312 7.97 5.64 -31.71
C VAL A 312 8.42 4.19 -31.90
N THR A 313 9.37 3.95 -32.81
CA THR A 313 9.97 2.61 -33.04
C THR A 313 10.76 2.12 -31.82
N ASP A 314 11.48 3.00 -31.16
CA ASP A 314 12.21 2.66 -29.93
C ASP A 314 11.25 2.36 -28.77
N LEU A 315 10.18 3.16 -28.61
CA LEU A 315 9.11 2.90 -27.65
C LEU A 315 8.50 1.50 -27.89
N ARG A 316 8.12 1.19 -29.14
CA ARG A 316 7.60 -0.12 -29.54
C ARG A 316 8.55 -1.24 -29.15
N ARG A 317 9.82 -1.13 -29.53
CA ARG A 317 10.87 -2.12 -29.24
C ARG A 317 11.00 -2.38 -27.73
N LYS A 318 11.03 -1.31 -26.91
CA LYS A 318 11.15 -1.39 -25.45
C LYS A 318 9.92 -2.05 -24.81
N LEU A 319 8.71 -1.72 -25.27
CA LEU A 319 7.47 -2.36 -24.82
C LEU A 319 7.45 -3.85 -25.14
N MET A 320 7.74 -4.24 -26.39
CA MET A 320 7.75 -5.65 -26.80
C MET A 320 8.84 -6.46 -26.08
N ARG A 321 10.01 -5.85 -25.84
CA ARG A 321 11.07 -6.47 -25.04
C ARG A 321 10.61 -6.72 -23.59
N TYR A 322 9.89 -5.78 -22.99
CA TYR A 322 9.37 -5.93 -21.65
C TYR A 322 8.32 -7.07 -21.58
N ILE A 323 7.40 -7.16 -22.54
CA ILE A 323 6.42 -8.25 -22.63
C ILE A 323 7.13 -9.60 -22.70
N LYS A 324 8.12 -9.73 -23.60
CA LYS A 324 8.91 -10.95 -23.73
C LYS A 324 9.63 -11.35 -22.42
N ALA A 325 10.17 -10.37 -21.70
CA ALA A 325 10.83 -10.59 -20.42
C ALA A 325 9.82 -10.96 -19.33
N TYR A 326 8.68 -10.27 -19.26
CA TYR A 326 7.60 -10.52 -18.32
C TYR A 326 7.05 -11.95 -18.45
N ASN A 327 6.82 -12.41 -19.68
CA ASN A 327 6.25 -13.74 -19.95
C ASN A 327 7.13 -14.90 -19.47
N LYS A 328 8.45 -14.69 -19.31
CA LYS A 328 9.35 -15.74 -18.77
C LYS A 328 9.05 -16.10 -17.31
N THR A 329 8.47 -15.17 -16.55
CA THR A 329 8.18 -15.32 -15.12
C THR A 329 6.73 -14.98 -14.82
N ALA A 330 5.87 -15.02 -15.83
CA ALA A 330 4.45 -14.73 -15.67
C ALA A 330 3.80 -15.71 -14.69
N THR A 331 2.91 -15.21 -13.89
CA THR A 331 2.09 -15.99 -12.95
C THR A 331 0.67 -15.46 -12.99
N PRO A 332 -0.35 -16.30 -12.78
CA PRO A 332 -1.73 -15.87 -12.71
C PRO A 332 -1.93 -14.69 -11.77
N LEU A 333 -2.74 -13.72 -12.15
CA LEU A 333 -3.18 -12.67 -11.24
C LEU A 333 -4.21 -13.27 -10.28
N ARG A 334 -3.90 -13.22 -8.98
CA ARG A 334 -4.87 -13.65 -7.96
C ARG A 334 -5.93 -12.56 -7.78
N TRP A 335 -7.19 -12.94 -7.96
CA TRP A 335 -8.32 -12.08 -7.64
C TRP A 335 -8.42 -11.92 -6.12
N THR A 336 -8.24 -10.71 -5.62
CA THR A 336 -8.32 -10.38 -4.19
C THR A 336 -9.31 -9.26 -3.93
N TYR A 337 -10.49 -9.35 -4.53
CA TYR A 337 -11.53 -8.37 -4.23
C TYR A 337 -12.07 -8.62 -2.83
N SER A 338 -11.89 -7.66 -1.93
CA SER A 338 -12.63 -7.57 -0.68
C SER A 338 -13.55 -6.36 -0.77
N ASN A 339 -14.82 -6.57 -0.46
CA ASN A 339 -15.79 -5.48 -0.38
C ASN A 339 -15.27 -4.43 0.62
N PRO A 340 -15.05 -3.18 0.23
CA PRO A 340 -14.73 -2.12 1.17
C PRO A 340 -16.02 -1.74 1.90
N THR A 341 -16.34 -2.45 2.97
CA THR A 341 -17.36 -2.02 3.95
C THR A 341 -16.88 -0.78 4.70
#